data_796953717f2b8858ff34858451381c6e
#
_entry.id   796953717f2b8858ff34858451381c6e
#
_cell.length_a   1.000
_cell.length_b   1.000
_cell.length_c   1.000
_cell.angle_alpha   90.00
_cell.angle_beta   90.00
_cell.angle_gamma   90.00
#
_symmetry.space_group_name_H-M   'P 1'
#
loop_
_entity.id
_entity.type
_entity.pdbx_description
1 polymer ?
#
loop_
_entity_poly.entity_id
_entity_poly.type
_entity_poly.pdbx_seq_one_letter_code
_entity_poly.pdbx_strand_id
1 'polypeptide(L)'
;MQNYTNTNLLNLKGVSIDEVVSFDDHIDVKLHSLYKEGLCPVCGHKTSRIHDYRLQRIQHTPIGLRKVFLFLRKKRFVCPHCQKRFYESLDFLAPYSRRTKDLHFFIQDQLKQVRSLSSIAKDLGLSSSCLTSYLKLAPRRRPNLPRVLSMDEFKGNAGGDKYQCILVDPIHHQVLDILPSRRKKALMDYFSSXKDLLEFFYKGSQ
;
A
#
# COMPACT_ATOMS: atom_id res chain seq x y z
N MET A 1 6.63 -29.73 16.91
CA MET A 1 7.83 -28.86 16.88
C MET A 1 8.14 -28.23 15.54
N GLN A 2 7.32 -28.36 14.49
CA GLN A 2 7.63 -27.95 13.13
C GLN A 2 6.91 -26.70 12.62
N ASN A 3 6.00 -26.11 13.41
CA ASN A 3 5.12 -25.05 12.85
C ASN A 3 5.66 -23.62 12.98
N TYR A 4 6.68 -23.39 13.81
CA TYR A 4 7.20 -22.03 14.02
C TYR A 4 8.06 -21.50 12.88
N THR A 5 8.72 -22.38 12.15
CA THR A 5 9.66 -21.99 11.08
C THR A 5 8.94 -21.39 9.87
N ASN A 6 7.79 -21.94 9.52
CA ASN A 6 7.05 -21.51 8.32
C ASN A 6 6.35 -20.16 8.48
N THR A 7 5.87 -19.84 9.70
CA THR A 7 5.27 -18.53 9.96
C THR A 7 6.29 -17.40 9.94
N ASN A 8 7.54 -17.68 10.32
CA ASN A 8 8.63 -16.71 10.28
C ASN A 8 8.99 -16.35 8.83
N LEU A 9 8.98 -17.32 7.92
CA LEU A 9 9.25 -17.07 6.49
C LEU A 9 8.18 -16.18 5.84
N LEU A 10 6.95 -16.24 6.34
CA LEU A 10 5.84 -15.43 5.83
C LEU A 10 5.63 -14.13 6.64
N ASN A 11 6.49 -13.86 7.63
CA ASN A 11 6.34 -12.72 8.55
C ASN A 11 4.94 -12.64 9.18
N LEU A 12 4.36 -13.79 9.52
CA LEU A 12 3.01 -13.90 10.10
C LEU A 12 3.10 -14.21 11.59
N LYS A 13 2.85 -13.21 12.42
CA LYS A 13 2.87 -13.36 13.88
C LYS A 13 1.47 -13.69 14.41
N GLY A 14 1.43 -14.51 15.44
CA GLY A 14 0.19 -14.85 16.14
C GLY A 14 -0.73 -15.83 15.44
N VAL A 15 -0.19 -16.59 14.47
CA VAL A 15 -0.94 -17.62 13.75
C VAL A 15 -0.15 -18.92 13.68
N SER A 16 -0.86 -20.02 13.45
CA SER A 16 -0.29 -21.32 13.12
C SER A 16 -0.74 -21.73 11.73
N ILE A 17 0.17 -22.33 10.97
CA ILE A 17 -0.13 -22.88 9.64
C ILE A 17 -0.63 -24.30 9.80
N ASP A 18 -1.81 -24.57 9.24
CA ASP A 18 -2.45 -25.89 9.28
C ASP A 18 -2.06 -26.72 8.07
N GLU A 19 -2.01 -26.05 6.89
CA GLU A 19 -1.76 -26.75 5.62
C GLU A 19 -1.19 -25.76 4.61
N VAL A 20 -0.30 -26.24 3.74
CA VAL A 20 0.22 -25.50 2.59
C VAL A 20 -0.01 -26.36 1.34
N VAL A 21 -0.72 -25.82 0.37
CA VAL A 21 -0.94 -26.48 -0.93
C VAL A 21 -0.31 -25.61 -2.02
N SER A 22 0.59 -26.21 -2.79
CA SER A 22 1.34 -25.52 -3.84
C SER A 22 0.77 -25.88 -5.22
N PHE A 23 0.44 -24.85 -5.99
CA PHE A 23 0.00 -24.93 -7.39
C PHE A 23 1.04 -24.29 -8.29
N ASP A 24 0.89 -24.43 -9.59
CA ASP A 24 1.85 -23.87 -10.55
C ASP A 24 1.91 -22.33 -10.47
N ASP A 25 0.75 -21.67 -10.31
CA ASP A 25 0.63 -20.21 -10.35
C ASP A 25 0.39 -19.56 -8.97
N HIS A 26 0.08 -20.36 -7.95
CA HIS A 26 -0.19 -19.83 -6.61
C HIS A 26 0.07 -20.86 -5.51
N ILE A 27 0.09 -20.36 -4.28
CA ILE A 27 0.25 -21.15 -3.05
C ILE A 27 -0.91 -20.79 -2.12
N ASP A 28 -1.64 -21.79 -1.65
CA ASP A 28 -2.70 -21.65 -0.67
C ASP A 28 -2.18 -22.09 0.70
N VAL A 29 -2.35 -21.22 1.70
CA VAL A 29 -1.92 -21.46 3.08
C VAL A 29 -3.14 -21.37 4.00
N LYS A 30 -3.53 -22.50 4.59
CA LYS A 30 -4.56 -22.53 5.62
C LYS A 30 -3.94 -22.24 6.98
N LEU A 31 -4.54 -21.34 7.72
CA LEU A 31 -3.99 -20.92 9.01
C LEU A 31 -5.09 -20.50 10.00
N HIS A 32 -4.77 -20.59 11.28
CA HIS A 32 -5.65 -20.15 12.36
C HIS A 32 -4.89 -19.27 13.35
N SER A 33 -5.61 -18.42 14.06
CA SER A 33 -5.06 -17.53 15.07
C SER A 33 -4.72 -18.27 16.36
N LEU A 34 -3.57 -17.96 16.95
CA LEU A 34 -3.13 -18.46 18.26
C LEU A 34 -3.69 -17.63 19.42
N TYR A 35 -4.23 -16.44 19.15
CA TYR A 35 -4.76 -15.58 20.21
C TYR A 35 -6.00 -16.21 20.86
N LYS A 36 -5.98 -16.37 22.18
CA LYS A 36 -7.06 -16.98 22.96
C LYS A 36 -8.09 -15.95 23.40
N GLU A 37 -7.71 -14.67 23.45
CA GLU A 37 -8.54 -13.58 23.96
C GLU A 37 -8.57 -12.41 22.98
N GLY A 38 -9.64 -11.63 23.05
CA GLY A 38 -9.78 -10.39 22.31
C GLY A 38 -10.15 -9.24 23.24
N LEU A 39 -9.70 -8.04 22.88
CA LEU A 39 -10.02 -6.80 23.60
C LEU A 39 -11.20 -6.13 22.92
N CYS A 40 -12.27 -5.90 23.67
CA CYS A 40 -13.49 -5.28 23.12
C CYS A 40 -13.20 -3.84 22.68
N PRO A 41 -13.47 -3.46 21.40
CA PRO A 41 -13.18 -2.12 20.92
C PRO A 41 -14.10 -1.01 21.48
N VAL A 42 -15.16 -1.39 22.20
CA VAL A 42 -16.13 -0.43 22.76
C VAL A 42 -15.84 -0.15 24.24
N CYS A 43 -15.69 -1.20 25.06
CA CYS A 43 -15.56 -1.03 26.53
C CYS A 43 -14.21 -1.48 27.08
N GLY A 44 -13.27 -1.95 26.23
CA GLY A 44 -11.95 -2.38 26.67
C GLY A 44 -11.90 -3.71 27.41
N HIS A 45 -13.05 -4.37 27.64
CA HIS A 45 -13.09 -5.63 28.38
C HIS A 45 -12.43 -6.77 27.59
N LYS A 46 -11.57 -7.55 28.24
CA LYS A 46 -10.98 -8.76 27.64
C LYS A 46 -11.99 -9.90 27.66
N THR A 47 -12.05 -10.66 26.57
CA THR A 47 -12.94 -11.81 26.48
C THR A 47 -12.30 -12.94 25.70
N SER A 48 -12.49 -14.16 26.17
CA SER A 48 -12.18 -15.40 25.46
C SER A 48 -13.44 -16.04 24.83
N ARG A 49 -14.63 -15.41 25.05
CA ARG A 49 -15.89 -15.97 24.56
C ARG A 49 -16.02 -15.80 23.06
N ILE A 50 -15.84 -16.91 22.34
CA ILE A 50 -15.95 -16.94 20.87
C ILE A 50 -17.43 -17.05 20.50
N HIS A 51 -17.89 -16.16 19.64
CA HIS A 51 -19.23 -16.20 19.05
C HIS A 51 -19.29 -17.18 17.89
N ASP A 52 -18.38 -17.00 16.90
CA ASP A 52 -18.28 -17.87 15.73
C ASP A 52 -16.89 -17.76 15.10
N TYR A 53 -16.69 -18.51 14.03
CA TYR A 53 -15.49 -18.45 13.20
C TYR A 53 -15.89 -18.06 11.78
N ARG A 54 -15.03 -17.26 11.12
CA ARG A 54 -15.21 -16.88 9.72
C ARG A 54 -13.96 -17.21 8.93
N LEU A 55 -14.15 -17.88 7.82
CA LEU A 55 -13.04 -18.11 6.88
C LEU A 55 -12.86 -16.86 6.03
N GLN A 56 -11.65 -16.33 5.99
CA GLN A 56 -11.29 -15.14 5.22
C GLN A 56 -10.12 -15.46 4.29
N ARG A 57 -10.30 -15.24 2.98
CA ARG A 57 -9.23 -15.33 2.00
C ARG A 57 -8.51 -13.98 1.95
N ILE A 58 -7.19 -14.01 2.14
CA ILE A 58 -6.31 -12.84 2.24
C ILE A 58 -5.16 -13.04 1.28
N GLN A 59 -4.86 -12.06 0.45
CA GLN A 59 -3.69 -12.11 -0.43
C GLN A 59 -2.46 -11.61 0.33
N HIS A 60 -1.34 -12.33 0.17
CA HIS A 60 -0.04 -12.02 0.77
C HIS A 60 0.98 -11.71 -0.32
N THR A 61 2.17 -11.29 0.06
CA THR A 61 3.29 -11.07 -0.88
C THR A 61 3.58 -12.37 -1.66
N PRO A 62 3.87 -12.27 -2.95
CA PRO A 62 4.19 -13.46 -3.74
C PRO A 62 5.51 -14.09 -3.27
N ILE A 63 5.64 -15.39 -3.51
CA ILE A 63 6.88 -16.14 -3.30
C ILE A 63 7.39 -16.57 -4.68
N GLY A 64 8.50 -15.99 -5.09
CA GLY A 64 8.95 -16.11 -6.47
C GLY A 64 7.92 -15.51 -7.43
N LEU A 65 7.46 -16.30 -8.40
CA LEU A 65 6.44 -15.86 -9.37
C LEU A 65 5.02 -16.29 -8.98
N ARG A 66 4.86 -16.98 -7.86
CA ARG A 66 3.56 -17.53 -7.42
C ARG A 66 2.88 -16.61 -6.43
N LYS A 67 1.61 -16.33 -6.65
CA LYS A 67 0.75 -15.60 -5.73
C LYS A 67 0.53 -16.41 -4.46
N VAL A 68 0.39 -15.75 -3.32
CA VAL A 68 0.13 -16.44 -2.04
C VAL A 68 -1.23 -16.00 -1.49
N PHE A 69 -2.08 -16.96 -1.19
CA PHE A 69 -3.38 -16.75 -0.58
C PHE A 69 -3.45 -17.43 0.78
N LEU A 70 -3.77 -16.65 1.79
CA LEU A 70 -3.94 -17.12 3.16
C LEU A 70 -5.44 -17.36 3.40
N PHE A 71 -5.79 -18.54 3.85
CA PHE A 71 -7.15 -18.91 4.26
C PHE A 71 -7.19 -18.93 5.78
N LEU A 72 -7.56 -17.78 6.35
CA LEU A 72 -7.54 -17.57 7.80
C LEU A 72 -8.89 -17.93 8.41
N ARG A 73 -8.86 -18.86 9.37
CA ARG A 73 -10.01 -19.15 10.24
C ARG A 73 -10.03 -18.12 11.37
N LYS A 74 -10.70 -16.99 11.11
CA LYS A 74 -10.73 -15.81 11.97
C LYS A 74 -11.78 -15.96 13.07
N LYS A 75 -11.39 -15.64 14.31
CA LYS A 75 -12.29 -15.68 15.47
C LYS A 75 -13.13 -14.40 15.54
N ARG A 76 -14.39 -14.58 15.88
CA ARG A 76 -15.30 -13.48 16.21
C ARG A 76 -15.72 -13.65 17.66
N PHE A 77 -15.36 -12.68 18.49
CA PHE A 77 -15.63 -12.68 19.93
C PHE A 77 -16.96 -11.99 20.24
N VAL A 78 -17.52 -12.30 21.39
CA VAL A 78 -18.62 -11.54 21.99
C VAL A 78 -18.18 -11.05 23.37
N CYS A 79 -18.38 -9.77 23.60
CA CYS A 79 -18.08 -9.16 24.89
C CYS A 79 -19.19 -9.48 25.88
N PRO A 80 -18.91 -10.11 27.04
CA PRO A 80 -19.96 -10.40 28.04
C PRO A 80 -20.48 -9.13 28.72
N HIS A 81 -19.71 -8.04 28.73
CA HIS A 81 -20.05 -6.79 29.40
C HIS A 81 -21.01 -5.92 28.58
N CYS A 82 -20.68 -5.65 27.28
CA CYS A 82 -21.48 -4.76 26.43
C CYS A 82 -22.14 -5.45 25.23
N GLN A 83 -22.05 -6.78 25.16
CA GLN A 83 -22.63 -7.63 24.12
C GLN A 83 -22.12 -7.34 22.69
N LYS A 84 -21.10 -6.48 22.53
CA LYS A 84 -20.50 -6.18 21.22
C LYS A 84 -19.85 -7.43 20.65
N ARG A 85 -20.15 -7.72 19.39
CA ARG A 85 -19.47 -8.75 18.59
C ARG A 85 -18.37 -8.08 17.77
N PHE A 86 -17.16 -8.64 17.79
CA PHE A 86 -15.99 -8.04 17.12
C PHE A 86 -15.02 -9.14 16.66
N TYR A 87 -14.27 -8.84 15.63
CA TYR A 87 -13.24 -9.76 15.13
C TYR A 87 -11.94 -9.55 15.90
N GLU A 88 -11.17 -10.64 16.02
CA GLU A 88 -9.81 -10.56 16.53
C GLU A 88 -8.96 -9.60 15.70
N SER A 89 -8.02 -8.95 16.36
CA SER A 89 -7.02 -8.07 15.70
C SER A 89 -5.75 -8.87 15.45
N LEU A 90 -5.22 -8.77 14.24
CA LEU A 90 -4.00 -9.44 13.82
C LEU A 90 -3.02 -8.38 13.30
N ASP A 91 -1.77 -8.46 13.74
CA ASP A 91 -0.77 -7.44 13.44
C ASP A 91 -0.51 -7.28 11.94
N PHE A 92 -0.53 -8.39 11.20
CA PHE A 92 -0.25 -8.42 9.77
C PHE A 92 -1.45 -8.01 8.89
N LEU A 93 -2.64 -7.80 9.48
CA LEU A 93 -3.87 -7.59 8.72
C LEU A 93 -4.65 -6.38 9.27
N ALA A 94 -4.86 -5.37 8.44
CA ALA A 94 -5.70 -4.24 8.83
C ALA A 94 -7.18 -4.65 8.88
N PRO A 95 -8.00 -3.98 9.70
CA PRO A 95 -9.44 -4.26 9.75
C PRO A 95 -10.08 -4.19 8.36
N TYR A 96 -10.91 -5.17 8.06
CA TYR A 96 -11.65 -5.32 6.78
C TYR A 96 -10.78 -5.48 5.54
N SER A 97 -9.45 -5.54 5.68
CA SER A 97 -8.54 -5.74 4.56
C SER A 97 -8.57 -7.20 4.07
N ARG A 98 -8.44 -7.39 2.76
CA ARG A 98 -8.21 -8.71 2.13
C ARG A 98 -6.77 -8.86 1.64
N ARG A 99 -5.87 -7.99 2.13
CA ARG A 99 -4.44 -8.00 1.80
C ARG A 99 -3.66 -7.79 3.08
N THR A 100 -2.53 -8.49 3.21
CA THR A 100 -1.63 -8.28 4.35
C THR A 100 -0.95 -6.90 4.25
N LYS A 101 -0.48 -6.40 5.39
CA LYS A 101 0.31 -5.16 5.42
C LYS A 101 1.57 -5.28 4.56
N ASP A 102 2.22 -6.44 4.58
CA ASP A 102 3.42 -6.70 3.77
C ASP A 102 3.10 -6.58 2.28
N LEU A 103 1.95 -7.09 1.83
CA LEU A 103 1.55 -6.93 0.43
C LEU A 103 1.27 -5.46 0.09
N HIS A 104 0.70 -4.67 1.03
CA HIS A 104 0.52 -3.24 0.81
C HIS A 104 1.88 -2.54 0.60
N PHE A 105 2.88 -2.84 1.42
CA PHE A 105 4.24 -2.30 1.26
C PHE A 105 4.89 -2.77 -0.04
N PHE A 106 4.73 -4.04 -0.36
CA PHE A 106 5.26 -4.62 -1.61
C PHE A 106 4.67 -3.92 -2.84
N ILE A 107 3.35 -3.69 -2.86
CA ILE A 107 2.68 -2.95 -3.95
C ILE A 107 3.27 -1.55 -4.09
N GLN A 108 3.43 -0.82 -2.98
CA GLN A 108 3.99 0.52 -2.99
C GLN A 108 5.42 0.53 -3.54
N ASP A 109 6.21 -0.48 -3.22
CA ASP A 109 7.57 -0.61 -3.74
C ASP A 109 7.58 -0.91 -5.23
N GLN A 110 6.72 -1.82 -5.69
CA GLN A 110 6.59 -2.12 -7.12
C GLN A 110 6.16 -0.89 -7.94
N LEU A 111 5.35 -0.02 -7.36
CA LEU A 111 4.89 1.21 -8.02
C LEU A 111 5.99 2.27 -8.16
N LYS A 112 7.12 2.13 -7.46
CA LYS A 112 8.30 3.00 -7.64
C LYS A 112 9.19 2.54 -8.81
N GLN A 113 8.99 1.31 -9.29
CA GLN A 113 9.82 0.76 -10.37
C GLN A 113 9.37 1.31 -11.74
N VAL A 114 10.30 1.29 -12.70
CA VAL A 114 10.01 1.72 -14.09
C VAL A 114 9.27 0.57 -14.79
N ARG A 115 7.98 0.44 -14.50
CA ARG A 115 7.10 -0.62 -15.02
C ARG A 115 5.69 -0.07 -15.27
N SER A 116 4.99 -0.66 -16.23
CA SER A 116 3.59 -0.30 -16.48
C SER A 116 2.67 -0.86 -15.37
N LEU A 117 1.59 -0.13 -15.07
CA LEU A 117 0.58 -0.59 -14.10
C LEU A 117 -0.02 -1.94 -14.51
N SER A 118 -0.20 -2.18 -15.81
CA SER A 118 -0.75 -3.44 -16.31
C SER A 118 0.19 -4.61 -16.05
N SER A 119 1.52 -4.40 -16.19
CA SER A 119 2.51 -5.43 -15.86
C SER A 119 2.46 -5.79 -14.37
N ILE A 120 2.48 -4.76 -13.49
CA ILE A 120 2.41 -4.98 -12.03
C ILE A 120 1.09 -5.67 -11.66
N ALA A 121 -0.01 -5.24 -12.27
CA ALA A 121 -1.34 -5.81 -12.03
C ALA A 121 -1.38 -7.31 -12.37
N LYS A 122 -0.82 -7.68 -13.52
CA LYS A 122 -0.75 -9.06 -13.99
C LYS A 122 0.05 -9.94 -13.00
N ASP A 123 1.24 -9.48 -12.62
CA ASP A 123 2.13 -10.24 -11.72
C ASP A 123 1.47 -10.47 -10.35
N LEU A 124 0.76 -9.47 -9.84
CA LEU A 124 0.13 -9.55 -8.52
C LEU A 124 -1.28 -10.14 -8.56
N GLY A 125 -1.86 -10.34 -9.75
CA GLY A 125 -3.26 -10.77 -9.87
C GLY A 125 -4.22 -9.72 -9.34
N LEU A 126 -3.93 -8.44 -9.58
CA LEU A 126 -4.75 -7.30 -9.16
C LEU A 126 -5.27 -6.56 -10.39
N SER A 127 -6.31 -5.75 -10.22
CA SER A 127 -6.76 -4.86 -11.28
C SER A 127 -5.92 -3.59 -11.33
N SER A 128 -5.77 -2.99 -12.50
CA SER A 128 -5.09 -1.70 -12.66
C SER A 128 -5.78 -0.59 -11.84
N SER A 129 -7.10 -0.63 -11.72
CA SER A 129 -7.84 0.31 -10.89
C SER A 129 -7.49 0.19 -9.41
N CYS A 130 -7.23 -1.04 -8.93
CA CYS A 130 -6.75 -1.26 -7.57
C CYS A 130 -5.38 -0.58 -7.37
N LEU A 131 -4.44 -0.75 -8.30
CA LEU A 131 -3.12 -0.11 -8.23
C LEU A 131 -3.22 1.42 -8.30
N THR A 132 -4.11 1.94 -9.15
CA THR A 132 -4.35 3.39 -9.23
C THR A 132 -4.80 3.96 -7.89
N SER A 133 -5.59 3.20 -7.10
CA SER A 133 -6.00 3.67 -5.77
C SER A 133 -4.81 3.83 -4.81
N TYR A 134 -3.77 2.98 -4.94
CA TYR A 134 -2.54 3.14 -4.16
C TYR A 134 -1.79 4.43 -4.54
N LEU A 135 -1.74 4.76 -5.84
CA LEU A 135 -1.10 5.99 -6.32
C LEU A 135 -1.83 7.24 -5.78
N LYS A 136 -3.16 7.20 -5.70
CA LYS A 136 -3.96 8.31 -5.16
C LYS A 136 -3.70 8.53 -3.66
N LEU A 137 -3.38 7.46 -2.93
CA LEU A 137 -3.09 7.53 -1.49
C LEU A 137 -1.63 7.90 -1.20
N ALA A 138 -0.74 7.82 -2.20
CA ALA A 138 0.67 8.17 -2.02
C ALA A 138 0.79 9.67 -1.70
N PRO A 139 1.53 10.04 -0.65
CA PRO A 139 1.71 11.46 -0.36
C PRO A 139 2.45 12.12 -1.51
N ARG A 140 1.85 13.16 -2.06
CA ARG A 140 2.51 13.98 -3.08
C ARG A 140 3.45 14.93 -2.37
N ARG A 141 4.72 14.55 -2.30
CA ARG A 141 5.76 15.48 -1.86
C ARG A 141 6.00 16.47 -2.99
N ARG A 142 5.87 17.75 -2.70
CA ARG A 142 6.33 18.77 -3.64
C ARG A 142 7.85 18.65 -3.70
N PRO A 143 8.42 18.46 -4.88
CA PRO A 143 9.87 18.36 -4.99
C PRO A 143 10.51 19.71 -4.67
N ASN A 144 11.67 19.68 -4.02
CA ASN A 144 12.52 20.87 -3.93
C ASN A 144 13.00 21.19 -5.33
N LEU A 145 12.97 22.47 -5.70
CA LEU A 145 13.47 22.89 -7.00
C LEU A 145 14.99 22.67 -7.06
N PRO A 146 15.49 22.02 -8.10
CA PRO A 146 16.92 21.82 -8.27
C PRO A 146 17.60 23.11 -8.72
N ARG A 147 18.92 23.14 -8.64
CA ARG A 147 19.74 24.28 -9.11
C ARG A 147 19.54 24.53 -10.62
N VAL A 148 19.34 23.48 -11.40
CA VAL A 148 19.05 23.55 -12.82
C VAL A 148 17.74 22.82 -13.07
N LEU A 149 16.77 23.52 -13.65
CA LEU A 149 15.45 22.97 -13.97
C LEU A 149 15.28 22.94 -15.48
N SER A 150 15.00 21.79 -16.02
CA SER A 150 14.62 21.61 -17.42
C SER A 150 13.10 21.46 -17.51
N MET A 151 12.52 22.11 -18.50
CA MET A 151 11.08 22.03 -18.78
C MET A 151 10.88 21.65 -20.24
N ASP A 152 9.98 20.71 -20.47
CA ASP A 152 9.60 20.30 -21.82
C ASP A 152 8.10 20.05 -21.87
N GLU A 153 7.54 20.05 -23.07
CA GLU A 153 6.12 19.79 -23.27
C GLU A 153 5.91 18.51 -24.08
N PHE A 154 4.91 17.77 -23.68
CA PHE A 154 4.55 16.54 -24.40
C PHE A 154 3.03 16.44 -24.54
N LYS A 155 2.62 15.73 -25.59
CA LYS A 155 1.19 15.45 -25.81
C LYS A 155 0.75 14.33 -24.86
N GLY A 156 -0.20 14.64 -23.99
CA GLY A 156 -0.74 13.67 -23.03
C GLY A 156 -2.26 13.61 -23.05
N ASN A 157 -2.81 12.68 -22.30
CA ASN A 157 -4.25 12.42 -22.25
C ASN A 157 -4.88 12.79 -20.90
N ALA A 158 -4.16 13.49 -20.03
CA ALA A 158 -4.63 13.82 -18.69
C ALA A 158 -4.91 15.32 -18.56
N GLY A 159 -5.90 15.69 -17.79
CA GLY A 159 -6.13 17.06 -17.35
C GLY A 159 -6.85 17.99 -18.31
N GLY A 160 -7.33 17.51 -19.42
CA GLY A 160 -8.15 18.32 -20.34
C GLY A 160 -7.35 19.17 -21.35
N ASP A 161 -6.09 19.50 -21.08
CA ASP A 161 -5.22 20.17 -22.06
C ASP A 161 -4.51 19.16 -22.95
N LYS A 162 -4.35 19.50 -24.23
CA LYS A 162 -3.68 18.66 -25.23
C LYS A 162 -2.19 18.45 -24.90
N TYR A 163 -1.55 19.43 -24.27
CA TYR A 163 -0.14 19.40 -23.93
C TYR A 163 0.05 19.58 -22.44
N GLN A 164 0.84 18.70 -21.85
CA GLN A 164 1.31 18.77 -20.49
C GLN A 164 2.75 19.25 -20.44
N CYS A 165 3.20 19.71 -19.27
CA CYS A 165 4.57 20.15 -19.06
C CYS A 165 5.27 19.19 -18.08
N ILE A 166 6.43 18.69 -18.48
CA ILE A 166 7.29 17.87 -17.62
C ILE A 166 8.41 18.73 -17.03
N LEU A 167 8.65 18.59 -15.75
CA LEU A 167 9.72 19.26 -15.02
C LEU A 167 10.78 18.21 -14.65
N VAL A 168 12.02 18.45 -15.00
CA VAL A 168 13.11 17.48 -14.88
C VAL A 168 14.32 18.14 -14.21
N ASP A 169 14.96 17.42 -13.30
CA ASP A 169 16.32 17.73 -12.85
C ASP A 169 17.29 17.02 -13.79
N PRO A 170 17.97 17.76 -14.70
CA PRO A 170 18.87 17.14 -15.65
C PRO A 170 20.18 16.67 -15.04
N ILE A 171 20.55 17.20 -13.86
CA ILE A 171 21.79 16.80 -13.17
C ILE A 171 21.62 15.42 -12.54
N HIS A 172 20.47 15.19 -11.89
CA HIS A 172 20.21 13.92 -11.22
C HIS A 172 19.36 12.95 -12.05
N HIS A 173 19.02 13.33 -13.29
CA HIS A 173 18.20 12.52 -14.23
C HIS A 173 16.85 12.11 -13.60
N GLN A 174 16.18 13.05 -12.94
CA GLN A 174 14.94 12.78 -12.21
C GLN A 174 13.79 13.63 -12.75
N VAL A 175 12.64 12.98 -12.98
CA VAL A 175 11.39 13.70 -13.23
C VAL A 175 10.90 14.24 -11.87
N LEU A 176 10.75 15.55 -11.78
CA LEU A 176 10.29 16.21 -10.56
C LEU A 176 8.77 16.25 -10.49
N ASP A 177 8.14 16.63 -11.61
CA ASP A 177 6.67 16.71 -11.64
C ASP A 177 6.18 16.73 -13.09
N ILE A 178 4.90 16.45 -13.26
CA ILE A 178 4.19 16.57 -14.54
C ILE A 178 2.96 17.43 -14.29
N LEU A 179 2.96 18.62 -14.90
CA LEU A 179 1.87 19.57 -14.77
C LEU A 179 0.79 19.30 -15.81
N PRO A 180 -0.48 19.43 -15.47
CA PRO A 180 -1.58 19.10 -16.37
C PRO A 180 -1.70 20.07 -17.55
N SER A 181 -0.97 21.19 -17.53
CA SER A 181 -1.06 22.23 -18.54
C SER A 181 0.30 22.92 -18.70
N ARG A 182 0.64 23.31 -19.94
CA ARG A 182 1.81 24.13 -20.25
C ARG A 182 1.51 25.65 -20.21
N ARG A 183 0.28 26.01 -19.96
CA ARG A 183 -0.15 27.42 -20.02
C ARG A 183 0.55 28.25 -18.93
N LYS A 184 0.92 29.48 -19.29
CA LYS A 184 1.61 30.43 -18.40
C LYS A 184 0.95 30.50 -16.99
N LYS A 185 -0.39 30.58 -16.94
CA LYS A 185 -1.11 30.66 -15.66
C LYS A 185 -0.83 29.44 -14.79
N ALA A 186 -0.92 28.21 -15.35
CA ALA A 186 -0.68 26.97 -14.59
C ALA A 186 0.75 26.89 -14.07
N LEU A 187 1.72 27.32 -14.89
CA LEU A 187 3.13 27.39 -14.51
C LEU A 187 3.36 28.41 -13.40
N MET A 188 2.78 29.59 -13.54
CA MET A 188 2.89 30.64 -12.50
C MET A 188 2.27 30.20 -11.18
N ASP A 189 1.10 29.57 -11.21
CA ASP A 189 0.44 29.05 -10.00
C ASP A 189 1.30 27.97 -9.32
N TYR A 190 1.92 27.11 -10.13
CA TYR A 190 2.81 26.07 -9.60
C TYR A 190 4.06 26.68 -8.94
N PHE A 191 4.76 27.61 -9.65
CA PHE A 191 5.99 28.21 -9.15
C PHE A 191 5.73 29.24 -8.03
N SER A 192 4.59 29.94 -8.01
CA SER A 192 4.22 30.84 -6.90
C SER A 192 3.96 30.05 -5.61
N SER A 193 3.51 28.86 -5.71
CA SER A 193 3.42 27.99 -4.55
C SER A 193 4.79 27.46 -4.02
N UNK A 194 5.74 27.60 -4.71
CA UNK A 194 6.78 27.35 -4.40
C UNK A 194 7.52 28.31 -3.97
N LYS A 195 7.16 29.57 -4.02
CA LYS A 195 7.91 30.76 -3.61
C LYS A 195 8.35 30.76 -2.16
N ASP A 196 7.66 30.05 -1.32
CA ASP A 196 8.06 29.85 0.08
C ASP A 196 9.46 29.22 0.20
N LEU A 197 9.94 28.60 -0.87
CA LEU A 197 11.29 28.01 -0.94
C LEU A 197 12.32 29.01 -1.52
N LEU A 198 11.89 29.92 -2.40
CA LEU A 198 12.82 30.88 -3.01
C LEU A 198 13.26 31.98 -2.02
N GLU A 199 12.40 32.37 -1.09
CA GLU A 199 12.78 33.32 -0.03
C GLU A 199 13.85 32.75 0.93
N PHE A 200 13.90 31.42 1.06
CA PHE A 200 14.92 30.77 1.90
C PHE A 200 16.32 30.88 1.28
N PHE A 201 16.41 30.88 -0.06
CA PHE A 201 17.69 30.99 -0.75
C PHE A 201 18.21 32.42 -0.84
N TYR A 202 17.33 33.42 -0.88
CA TYR A 202 17.76 34.82 -0.92
C TYR A 202 18.21 35.35 0.44
N LYS A 203 17.74 34.78 1.54
CA LYS A 203 18.15 35.20 2.91
C LYS A 203 19.46 34.54 3.40
N GLY A 204 19.98 33.55 2.69
CA GLY A 204 21.22 32.87 3.06
C GLY A 204 22.49 33.40 2.37
N SER A 205 22.40 34.51 1.60
CA SER A 205 23.51 35.08 0.85
C SER A 205 23.91 36.49 1.29
N GLN A 206 23.66 36.84 2.58
CA GLN A 206 24.19 38.08 3.18
C GLN A 206 25.11 37.72 4.34
#